data_f037abe114e88524a0a0a8e438675f56
#
_entry.id   f037abe114e88524a0a0a8e438675f56
#
_cell.length_a   1.000
_cell.length_b   1.000
_cell.length_c   1.000
_cell.angle_alpha   90.00
_cell.angle_beta   90.00
_cell.angle_gamma   90.00
#
_symmetry.space_group_name_H-M   'P 1'
#
loop_
_entity.id
_entity.type
_entity.pdbx_description
1 polymer ?
#
loop_
_entity_poly.entity_id
_entity_poly.type
_entity_poly.pdbx_seq_one_letter_code
_entity_poly.pdbx_strand_id
1 'polypeptide(L)'
;VLRFREGRLTDKREFLFHDTADIAAVREEFLPRYYLDDEQIPKVIAVDELPPDVDALQQALNEKRGSEVQLYVPQRGDKAHLVEMAHTNAVERLARESGRYAREEKLLDEMAQVLGLPKPPRTIESYDISNWGDGTSVCGMVTFRDGKPYKAGYRKFKMKTVAGTDDYASLAETVSRRAAEYEKYSEMAANGEPSSNYFGQKPD
;
A
#
# COMPACT_ATOMS: atom_id res chain seq x y z
N VAL A 1 -5.94 -4.01 15.79
CA VAL A 1 -5.41 -4.23 17.15
C VAL A 1 -5.64 -2.99 17.98
N LEU A 2 -6.25 -3.17 19.15
CA LEU A 2 -6.45 -2.13 20.16
C LEU A 2 -5.60 -2.48 21.39
N ARG A 3 -4.75 -1.54 21.84
CA ARG A 3 -3.94 -1.72 23.05
C ARG A 3 -4.50 -0.90 24.20
N PHE A 4 -4.70 -1.56 25.32
CA PHE A 4 -5.18 -0.92 26.56
C PHE A 4 -4.12 -1.06 27.67
N ARG A 5 -3.93 0.03 28.42
CA ARG A 5 -3.15 0.05 29.64
C ARG A 5 -3.95 0.76 30.73
N GLU A 6 -4.10 0.12 31.90
CA GLU A 6 -4.85 0.67 33.03
C GLU A 6 -6.28 1.14 32.65
N GLY A 7 -6.97 0.35 31.81
CA GLY A 7 -8.34 0.64 31.34
C GLY A 7 -8.44 1.74 30.29
N ARG A 8 -7.32 2.31 29.81
CA ARG A 8 -7.30 3.35 28.78
C ARG A 8 -6.76 2.82 27.47
N LEU A 9 -7.35 3.21 26.35
CA LEU A 9 -6.84 2.93 25.02
C LEU A 9 -5.54 3.74 24.81
N THR A 10 -4.43 3.04 24.59
CA THR A 10 -3.11 3.66 24.41
C THR A 10 -2.61 3.62 22.97
N ASP A 11 -3.06 2.64 22.19
CA ASP A 11 -2.67 2.50 20.78
C ASP A 11 -3.78 1.81 19.97
N LYS A 12 -3.93 2.23 18.72
CA LYS A 12 -4.81 1.60 17.72
C LYS A 12 -4.00 1.39 16.45
N ARG A 13 -3.84 0.14 16.02
CA ARG A 13 -3.20 -0.23 14.76
C ARG A 13 -4.16 -0.98 13.87
N GLU A 14 -4.15 -0.65 12.60
CA GLU A 14 -4.96 -1.27 11.56
C GLU A 14 -4.04 -1.93 10.54
N PHE A 15 -4.34 -3.18 10.20
CA PHE A 15 -3.63 -3.96 9.20
C PHE A 15 -4.64 -4.39 8.16
N LEU A 16 -4.33 -4.20 6.89
CA LEU A 16 -5.19 -4.58 5.78
C LEU A 16 -4.49 -5.68 4.98
N PHE A 17 -5.19 -6.78 4.80
CA PHE A 17 -4.73 -7.91 4.00
C PHE A 17 -5.52 -7.94 2.69
N HIS A 18 -4.82 -8.10 1.58
CA HIS A 18 -5.40 -8.17 0.25
C HIS A 18 -5.35 -9.62 -0.23
N ASP A 19 -6.29 -9.99 -1.10
CA ASP A 19 -6.32 -11.28 -1.80
C ASP A 19 -6.43 -12.52 -0.89
N THR A 20 -7.01 -12.38 0.30
CA THR A 20 -7.25 -13.50 1.20
C THR A 20 -8.75 -13.72 1.39
N ALA A 21 -9.21 -14.92 1.10
CA ALA A 21 -10.58 -15.36 1.37
C ALA A 21 -10.74 -16.01 2.76
N ASP A 22 -9.63 -16.41 3.40
CA ASP A 22 -9.62 -17.16 4.66
C ASP A 22 -9.08 -16.30 5.81
N ILE A 23 -10.00 -15.86 6.67
CA ILE A 23 -9.67 -15.06 7.86
C ILE A 23 -8.91 -15.89 8.91
N ALA A 24 -9.13 -17.21 8.97
CA ALA A 24 -8.42 -18.09 9.90
C ALA A 24 -6.94 -18.17 9.55
N ALA A 25 -6.61 -18.36 8.27
CA ALA A 25 -5.23 -18.34 7.79
C ALA A 25 -4.53 -16.98 8.04
N VAL A 26 -5.26 -15.87 7.89
CA VAL A 26 -4.74 -14.53 8.22
C VAL A 26 -4.39 -14.42 9.71
N ARG A 27 -5.23 -14.94 10.61
CA ARG A 27 -4.95 -14.91 12.06
C ARG A 27 -3.73 -15.77 12.41
N GLU A 28 -3.64 -16.95 11.82
CA GLU A 28 -2.53 -17.88 12.02
C GLU A 28 -1.18 -17.26 11.64
N GLU A 29 -1.11 -16.54 10.54
CA GLU A 29 0.10 -15.83 10.11
C GLU A 29 0.33 -14.53 10.91
N PHE A 30 -0.72 -13.75 11.12
CA PHE A 30 -0.61 -12.41 11.69
C PHE A 30 -0.26 -12.41 13.17
N LEU A 31 -0.90 -13.25 13.99
CA LEU A 31 -0.74 -13.21 15.45
C LEU A 31 0.70 -13.51 15.89
N PRO A 32 1.35 -14.59 15.40
CA PRO A 32 2.76 -14.83 15.71
C PRO A 32 3.64 -13.67 15.27
N ARG A 33 3.52 -13.25 14.02
CA ARG A 33 4.34 -12.18 13.45
C ARG A 33 4.20 -10.87 14.20
N TYR A 34 2.97 -10.48 14.55
CA TYR A 34 2.70 -9.24 15.27
C TYR A 34 3.27 -9.24 16.68
N TYR A 35 3.08 -10.33 17.44
CA TYR A 35 3.50 -10.38 18.84
C TYR A 35 4.92 -10.88 19.03
N LEU A 36 5.44 -11.75 18.17
CA LEU A 36 6.82 -12.23 18.30
C LEU A 36 7.85 -11.21 17.78
N ASP A 37 7.44 -10.26 16.96
CA ASP A 37 8.29 -9.11 16.56
C ASP A 37 8.19 -7.94 17.56
N ASP A 38 7.19 -7.92 18.45
CA ASP A 38 6.99 -6.84 19.43
C ASP A 38 7.88 -7.05 20.69
N GLU A 39 8.50 -5.98 21.15
CA GLU A 39 9.30 -6.03 22.40
C GLU A 39 8.44 -6.11 23.66
N GLN A 40 7.16 -5.71 23.58
CA GLN A 40 6.25 -5.65 24.73
C GLN A 40 5.00 -6.51 24.52
N ILE A 41 5.09 -7.79 24.83
CA ILE A 41 3.94 -8.69 24.83
C ILE A 41 3.05 -8.40 26.04
N PRO A 42 1.73 -8.13 25.84
CA PRO A 42 0.81 -7.88 26.95
C PRO A 42 0.53 -9.18 27.75
N LYS A 43 0.09 -9.04 29.01
CA LYS A 43 -0.32 -10.19 29.82
C LYS A 43 -1.58 -10.88 29.29
N VAL A 44 -2.44 -10.14 28.61
CA VAL A 44 -3.74 -10.61 28.14
C VAL A 44 -3.93 -10.22 26.69
N ILE A 45 -4.25 -11.19 25.85
CA ILE A 45 -4.59 -11.03 24.45
C ILE A 45 -6.00 -11.59 24.26
N ALA A 46 -6.96 -10.76 23.94
CA ALA A 46 -8.33 -11.15 23.66
C ALA A 46 -8.58 -11.07 22.15
N VAL A 47 -9.11 -12.14 21.58
CA VAL A 47 -9.40 -12.29 20.15
C VAL A 47 -10.86 -12.71 19.93
N ASP A 48 -11.37 -12.52 18.71
CA ASP A 48 -12.70 -12.97 18.30
C ASP A 48 -12.75 -14.50 18.08
N GLU A 49 -11.61 -15.09 17.65
CA GLU A 49 -11.47 -16.52 17.42
C GLU A 49 -10.01 -16.94 17.62
N LEU A 50 -9.78 -18.13 18.17
CA LEU A 50 -8.44 -18.65 18.36
C LEU A 50 -7.89 -19.23 17.04
N PRO A 51 -6.57 -19.08 16.78
CA PRO A 51 -5.93 -19.78 15.67
C PRO A 51 -5.88 -21.28 15.90
N PRO A 52 -5.76 -22.11 14.85
CA PRO A 52 -5.68 -23.57 14.99
C PRO A 52 -4.58 -24.03 15.93
N ASP A 53 -3.38 -23.46 15.84
CA ASP A 53 -2.20 -23.80 16.65
C ASP A 53 -2.06 -22.92 17.89
N VAL A 54 -3.15 -22.69 18.61
CA VAL A 54 -3.19 -21.79 19.77
C VAL A 54 -2.19 -22.19 20.86
N ASP A 55 -1.99 -23.48 21.11
CA ASP A 55 -1.09 -23.97 22.17
C ASP A 55 0.37 -23.64 21.86
N ALA A 56 0.81 -23.84 20.61
CA ALA A 56 2.15 -23.49 20.16
C ALA A 56 2.40 -21.98 20.23
N LEU A 57 1.41 -21.18 19.78
CA LEU A 57 1.49 -19.73 19.87
C LEU A 57 1.57 -19.25 21.31
N GLN A 58 0.75 -19.79 22.20
CA GLN A 58 0.73 -19.44 23.62
C GLN A 58 2.04 -19.78 24.32
N GLN A 59 2.63 -20.94 24.01
CA GLN A 59 3.94 -21.32 24.52
C GLN A 59 5.02 -20.32 24.06
N ALA A 60 5.09 -19.99 22.78
CA ALA A 60 6.05 -19.05 22.24
C ALA A 60 5.92 -17.64 22.86
N LEU A 61 4.67 -17.19 23.08
CA LEU A 61 4.39 -15.92 23.75
C LEU A 61 4.85 -15.91 25.21
N ASN A 62 4.62 -17.02 25.95
CA ASN A 62 5.07 -17.18 27.33
C ASN A 62 6.59 -17.17 27.45
N GLU A 63 7.28 -17.92 26.58
CA GLU A 63 8.74 -17.96 26.50
C GLU A 63 9.33 -16.58 26.24
N LYS A 64 8.83 -15.90 25.22
CA LYS A 64 9.33 -14.57 24.85
C LYS A 64 9.07 -13.52 25.92
N ARG A 65 7.89 -13.56 26.55
CA ARG A 65 7.55 -12.62 27.62
C ARG A 65 8.27 -12.91 28.93
N GLY A 66 8.71 -14.15 29.15
CA GLY A 66 9.26 -14.64 30.43
C GLY A 66 8.22 -14.82 31.55
N SER A 67 6.93 -14.81 31.18
CA SER A 67 5.80 -15.01 32.11
C SER A 67 4.54 -15.34 31.33
N GLU A 68 3.52 -15.87 32.04
CA GLU A 68 2.25 -16.28 31.43
C GLU A 68 1.56 -15.18 30.65
N VAL A 69 1.13 -15.51 29.42
CA VAL A 69 0.28 -14.72 28.56
C VAL A 69 -1.05 -15.43 28.41
N GLN A 70 -2.14 -14.75 28.62
CA GLN A 70 -3.47 -15.30 28.45
C GLN A 70 -4.00 -14.93 27.06
N LEU A 71 -4.03 -15.88 26.12
CA LEU A 71 -4.67 -15.74 24.79
C LEU A 71 -6.02 -16.46 24.83
N TYR A 72 -7.14 -15.75 24.60
CA TYR A 72 -8.46 -16.35 24.70
C TYR A 72 -9.55 -15.55 24.00
N VAL A 73 -10.71 -16.19 23.81
CA VAL A 73 -11.95 -15.56 23.32
C VAL A 73 -12.83 -15.21 24.51
N PRO A 74 -13.04 -13.91 24.83
CA PRO A 74 -13.90 -13.51 25.94
C PRO A 74 -15.37 -13.71 25.59
N GLN A 75 -16.13 -14.38 26.46
CA GLN A 75 -17.54 -14.68 26.21
C GLN A 75 -18.49 -13.62 26.78
N ARG A 76 -18.05 -12.80 27.73
CA ARG A 76 -18.87 -11.77 28.41
C ARG A 76 -18.02 -10.70 29.10
N GLY A 77 -18.66 -9.60 29.46
CA GLY A 77 -18.04 -8.48 30.19
C GLY A 77 -17.25 -7.53 29.27
N ASP A 78 -16.52 -6.61 29.89
CA ASP A 78 -15.85 -5.51 29.20
C ASP A 78 -14.92 -5.97 28.07
N LYS A 79 -14.21 -7.08 28.25
CA LYS A 79 -13.28 -7.58 27.24
C LYS A 79 -14.00 -8.14 26.01
N ALA A 80 -15.16 -8.78 26.19
CA ALA A 80 -15.99 -9.22 25.06
C ALA A 80 -16.50 -7.99 24.26
N HIS A 81 -16.94 -6.94 24.96
CA HIS A 81 -17.33 -5.69 24.33
C HIS A 81 -16.18 -5.02 23.57
N LEU A 82 -14.96 -5.05 24.11
CA LEU A 82 -13.79 -4.52 23.41
C LEU A 82 -13.43 -5.30 22.14
N VAL A 83 -13.58 -6.63 22.16
CA VAL A 83 -13.39 -7.46 20.96
C VAL A 83 -14.46 -7.18 19.91
N GLU A 84 -15.72 -7.05 20.31
CA GLU A 84 -16.83 -6.67 19.43
C GLU A 84 -16.62 -5.28 18.82
N MET A 85 -16.17 -4.31 19.60
CA MET A 85 -15.82 -2.98 19.12
C MET A 85 -14.66 -3.04 18.10
N ALA A 86 -13.65 -3.87 18.34
CA ALA A 86 -12.55 -4.06 17.39
C ALA A 86 -13.04 -4.70 16.08
N HIS A 87 -13.94 -5.67 16.16
CA HIS A 87 -14.59 -6.30 15.01
C HIS A 87 -15.40 -5.28 14.19
N THR A 88 -16.27 -4.51 14.85
CA THR A 88 -17.07 -3.45 14.20
C THR A 88 -16.18 -2.43 13.50
N ASN A 89 -15.12 -1.97 14.15
CA ASN A 89 -14.13 -1.06 13.53
C ASN A 89 -13.47 -1.67 12.29
N ALA A 90 -13.15 -2.97 12.32
CA ALA A 90 -12.55 -3.66 11.18
C ALA A 90 -13.53 -3.78 10.01
N VAL A 91 -14.79 -4.15 10.26
CA VAL A 91 -15.86 -4.22 9.25
C VAL A 91 -16.12 -2.86 8.61
N GLU A 92 -16.24 -1.80 9.41
CA GLU A 92 -16.42 -0.44 8.88
C GLU A 92 -15.21 0.03 8.05
N ARG A 93 -14.01 -0.33 8.46
CA ARG A 93 -12.80 0.00 7.71
C ARG A 93 -12.77 -0.73 6.37
N LEU A 94 -13.08 -2.02 6.37
CA LEU A 94 -13.15 -2.83 5.16
C LEU A 94 -14.21 -2.31 4.19
N ALA A 95 -15.40 -1.96 4.68
CA ALA A 95 -16.46 -1.39 3.85
C ALA A 95 -16.04 -0.06 3.20
N ARG A 96 -15.36 0.81 3.96
CA ARG A 96 -14.82 2.07 3.41
C ARG A 96 -13.75 1.84 2.34
N GLU A 97 -12.84 0.91 2.56
CA GLU A 97 -11.81 0.57 1.57
C GLU A 97 -12.43 -0.05 0.31
N SER A 98 -13.35 -1.02 0.47
CA SER A 98 -14.05 -1.64 -0.66
C SER A 98 -14.83 -0.60 -1.49
N GLY A 99 -15.53 0.34 -0.83
CA GLY A 99 -16.21 1.43 -1.52
C GLY A 99 -15.27 2.39 -2.24
N ARG A 100 -14.05 2.58 -1.72
CA ARG A 100 -13.01 3.37 -2.38
C ARG A 100 -12.46 2.65 -3.61
N TYR A 101 -12.15 1.36 -3.51
CA TYR A 101 -11.71 0.55 -4.65
C TYR A 101 -12.74 0.53 -5.77
N ALA A 102 -14.01 0.27 -5.46
CA ALA A 102 -15.07 0.28 -6.46
C ALA A 102 -15.21 1.65 -7.18
N ARG A 103 -14.97 2.74 -6.45
CA ARG A 103 -15.00 4.09 -7.01
C ARG A 103 -13.77 4.39 -7.88
N GLU A 104 -12.58 3.94 -7.47
CA GLU A 104 -11.34 4.04 -8.24
C GLU A 104 -11.44 3.23 -9.54
N GLU A 105 -11.93 1.99 -9.51
CA GLU A 105 -12.18 1.15 -10.69
C GLU A 105 -13.16 1.83 -11.67
N LYS A 106 -14.30 2.29 -11.16
CA LYS A 106 -15.28 2.99 -11.99
C LYS A 106 -14.69 4.23 -12.67
N LEU A 107 -13.85 4.98 -11.98
CA LEU A 107 -13.17 6.16 -12.54
C LEU A 107 -12.22 5.77 -13.68
N LEU A 108 -11.47 4.68 -13.55
CA LEU A 108 -10.59 4.19 -14.60
C LEU A 108 -11.37 3.67 -15.82
N ASP A 109 -12.53 3.03 -15.60
CA ASP A 109 -13.45 2.62 -16.67
C ASP A 109 -14.01 3.84 -17.42
N GLU A 110 -14.47 4.87 -16.71
CA GLU A 110 -14.95 6.11 -17.29
C GLU A 110 -13.83 6.82 -18.09
N MET A 111 -12.60 6.82 -17.57
CA MET A 111 -11.43 7.36 -18.27
C MET A 111 -11.16 6.62 -19.59
N ALA A 112 -11.21 5.28 -19.58
CA ALA A 112 -11.04 4.48 -20.79
C ALA A 112 -12.09 4.84 -21.86
N GLN A 113 -13.35 5.00 -21.46
CA GLN A 113 -14.44 5.38 -22.36
C GLN A 113 -14.23 6.76 -22.96
N VAL A 114 -13.89 7.77 -22.16
CA VAL A 114 -13.67 9.14 -22.61
C VAL A 114 -12.47 9.25 -23.55
N LEU A 115 -11.41 8.50 -23.28
CA LEU A 115 -10.17 8.52 -24.08
C LEU A 115 -10.17 7.51 -25.24
N GLY A 116 -11.22 6.68 -25.38
CA GLY A 116 -11.28 5.63 -26.40
C GLY A 116 -10.25 4.53 -26.23
N LEU A 117 -9.83 4.27 -25.01
CA LEU A 117 -8.86 3.20 -24.70
C LEU A 117 -9.55 1.82 -24.73
N PRO A 118 -8.84 0.76 -25.16
CA PRO A 118 -9.41 -0.58 -25.23
C PRO A 118 -9.62 -1.23 -23.85
N LYS A 119 -8.98 -0.70 -22.80
CA LYS A 119 -9.05 -1.16 -21.42
C LYS A 119 -8.81 -0.01 -20.44
N PRO A 120 -9.26 -0.12 -19.18
CA PRO A 120 -8.94 0.85 -18.14
C PRO A 120 -7.43 1.02 -17.95
N PRO A 121 -6.91 2.26 -17.92
CA PRO A 121 -5.49 2.52 -17.76
C PRO A 121 -5.09 2.24 -16.30
N ARG A 122 -4.16 1.29 -16.09
CA ARG A 122 -3.65 0.93 -14.76
C ARG A 122 -2.45 1.75 -14.35
N THR A 123 -1.65 2.18 -15.33
CA THR A 123 -0.48 3.02 -15.10
C THR A 123 -0.59 4.29 -15.91
N ILE A 124 -0.64 5.41 -15.23
CA ILE A 124 -0.80 6.74 -15.82
C ILE A 124 0.39 7.60 -15.41
N GLU A 125 1.02 8.25 -16.37
CA GLU A 125 2.03 9.27 -16.13
C GLU A 125 1.48 10.65 -16.49
N SER A 126 1.72 11.63 -15.64
CA SER A 126 1.37 13.03 -15.87
C SER A 126 2.61 13.91 -15.76
N TYR A 127 2.73 14.87 -16.63
CA TYR A 127 3.89 15.73 -16.80
C TYR A 127 3.50 17.19 -16.63
N ASP A 128 4.31 17.93 -15.90
CA ASP A 128 4.14 19.35 -15.68
C ASP A 128 5.47 20.10 -15.85
N ILE A 129 5.47 21.19 -16.63
CA ILE A 129 6.65 22.03 -16.87
C ILE A 129 6.64 23.20 -15.90
N SER A 130 7.73 23.35 -15.17
CA SER A 130 7.96 24.47 -14.28
C SER A 130 9.16 25.29 -14.78
N ASN A 131 8.92 26.56 -15.06
CA ASN A 131 9.94 27.50 -15.53
C ASN A 131 10.43 28.36 -14.36
N TRP A 132 11.75 28.47 -14.19
CA TRP A 132 12.38 29.33 -13.19
C TRP A 132 12.89 30.61 -13.88
N GLY A 133 12.86 31.70 -13.16
CA GLY A 133 13.16 33.04 -13.72
C GLY A 133 14.58 33.24 -14.29
N ASP A 134 15.47 32.25 -14.15
CA ASP A 134 16.82 32.21 -14.75
C ASP A 134 16.87 31.51 -16.12
N GLY A 135 15.71 31.17 -16.70
CA GLY A 135 15.62 30.45 -17.98
C GLY A 135 15.80 28.93 -17.86
N THR A 136 15.85 28.40 -16.65
CA THR A 136 15.92 26.95 -16.40
C THR A 136 14.52 26.35 -16.37
N SER A 137 14.24 25.38 -17.26
CA SER A 137 13.00 24.62 -17.25
C SER A 137 13.20 23.23 -16.68
N VAL A 138 12.21 22.77 -15.91
CA VAL A 138 12.20 21.45 -15.29
C VAL A 138 10.83 20.82 -15.50
N CYS A 139 10.80 19.55 -15.93
CA CYS A 139 9.58 18.77 -15.99
C CYS A 139 9.47 17.85 -14.75
N GLY A 140 8.37 17.97 -14.04
CA GLY A 140 7.93 17.01 -13.04
C GLY A 140 7.12 15.90 -13.69
N MET A 141 7.41 14.65 -13.37
CA MET A 141 6.61 13.48 -13.74
C MET A 141 6.03 12.86 -12.49
N VAL A 142 4.73 12.73 -12.42
CA VAL A 142 4.01 11.97 -11.41
C VAL A 142 3.41 10.73 -12.03
N THR A 143 3.32 9.67 -11.25
CA THR A 143 2.79 8.39 -11.69
C THR A 143 1.65 7.97 -10.80
N PHE A 144 0.61 7.43 -11.42
CA PHE A 144 -0.49 6.76 -10.76
C PHE A 144 -0.50 5.29 -11.16
N ARG A 145 -0.81 4.42 -10.21
CA ARG A 145 -1.03 2.99 -10.44
C ARG A 145 -2.35 2.60 -9.79
N ASP A 146 -3.23 1.97 -10.58
CA ASP A 146 -4.58 1.57 -10.14
C ASP A 146 -5.34 2.74 -9.48
N GLY A 147 -5.31 3.92 -10.10
CA GLY A 147 -5.95 5.14 -9.61
C GLY A 147 -5.27 5.82 -8.42
N LYS A 148 -4.14 5.29 -7.90
CA LYS A 148 -3.43 5.80 -6.71
C LYS A 148 -2.08 6.42 -7.06
N PRO A 149 -1.67 7.48 -6.33
CA PRO A 149 -0.33 8.03 -6.48
C PRO A 149 0.76 6.99 -6.20
N TYR A 150 1.63 6.74 -7.18
CA TYR A 150 2.76 5.83 -7.06
C TYR A 150 4.08 6.61 -6.97
N LYS A 151 4.45 7.02 -5.77
CA LYS A 151 5.59 7.93 -5.51
C LYS A 151 6.93 7.36 -5.98
N ALA A 152 7.12 6.04 -5.99
CA ALA A 152 8.35 5.42 -6.50
C ALA A 152 8.58 5.69 -8.00
N GLY A 153 7.51 5.98 -8.74
CA GLY A 153 7.55 6.37 -10.16
C GLY A 153 7.81 7.86 -10.41
N TYR A 154 7.78 8.72 -9.40
CA TYR A 154 7.96 10.17 -9.58
C TYR A 154 9.38 10.49 -10.04
N ARG A 155 9.49 11.37 -11.03
CA ARG A 155 10.78 11.81 -11.59
C ARG A 155 10.79 13.29 -11.86
N LYS A 156 11.99 13.82 -11.98
CA LYS A 156 12.27 15.21 -12.32
C LYS A 156 13.27 15.22 -13.47
N PHE A 157 12.90 15.85 -14.57
CA PHE A 157 13.73 15.99 -15.76
C PHE A 157 14.19 17.44 -15.88
N LYS A 158 15.50 17.66 -15.83
CA LYS A 158 16.09 18.94 -16.22
C LYS A 158 16.20 18.96 -17.75
N MET A 159 15.80 20.07 -18.38
CA MET A 159 15.96 20.25 -19.82
C MET A 159 17.44 20.27 -20.19
N LYS A 160 17.79 19.64 -21.31
CA LYS A 160 19.18 19.53 -21.80
C LYS A 160 19.35 20.27 -23.13
N THR A 161 18.34 20.27 -23.99
CA THR A 161 18.41 20.81 -25.36
C THR A 161 17.54 22.02 -25.56
N VAL A 162 16.52 22.21 -24.74
CA VAL A 162 15.60 23.35 -24.83
C VAL A 162 16.18 24.55 -24.07
N ALA A 163 16.36 25.66 -24.76
CA ALA A 163 16.75 26.91 -24.17
C ALA A 163 15.52 27.83 -24.00
N GLY A 164 15.40 28.45 -22.83
CA GLY A 164 14.30 29.34 -22.50
C GLY A 164 13.04 28.63 -21.98
N THR A 165 11.87 29.24 -22.22
CA THR A 165 10.58 28.83 -21.60
C THR A 165 9.62 28.21 -22.61
N ASP A 166 10.11 27.35 -23.49
CA ASP A 166 9.27 26.63 -24.44
C ASP A 166 8.73 25.34 -23.83
N ASP A 167 7.50 25.37 -23.34
CA ASP A 167 6.85 24.26 -22.66
C ASP A 167 6.60 23.07 -23.59
N TYR A 168 6.27 23.32 -24.86
CA TYR A 168 6.03 22.24 -25.83
C TYR A 168 7.33 21.49 -26.17
N ALA A 169 8.40 22.23 -26.45
CA ALA A 169 9.70 21.62 -26.69
C ALA A 169 10.23 20.88 -25.46
N SER A 170 10.03 21.45 -24.26
CA SER A 170 10.40 20.84 -22.98
C SER A 170 9.63 19.54 -22.72
N LEU A 171 8.33 19.52 -23.00
CA LEU A 171 7.51 18.32 -22.88
C LEU A 171 7.93 17.26 -23.90
N ALA A 172 8.17 17.65 -25.17
CA ALA A 172 8.65 16.74 -26.21
C ALA A 172 10.00 16.10 -25.84
N GLU A 173 10.97 16.89 -25.33
CA GLU A 173 12.25 16.36 -24.84
C GLU A 173 12.02 15.37 -23.72
N THR A 174 11.16 15.69 -22.75
CA THR A 174 10.90 14.85 -21.58
C THR A 174 10.29 13.50 -21.98
N VAL A 175 9.24 13.52 -22.82
CA VAL A 175 8.56 12.30 -23.27
C VAL A 175 9.48 11.44 -24.13
N SER A 176 10.28 12.04 -25.03
CA SER A 176 11.26 11.30 -25.82
C SER A 176 12.32 10.61 -24.94
N ARG A 177 12.81 11.30 -23.92
CA ARG A 177 13.77 10.69 -22.97
C ARG A 177 13.12 9.60 -22.13
N ARG A 178 11.86 9.75 -21.75
CA ARG A 178 11.12 8.71 -21.03
C ARG A 178 10.91 7.47 -21.90
N ALA A 179 10.57 7.64 -23.18
CA ALA A 179 10.42 6.56 -24.12
C ALA A 179 11.74 5.79 -24.33
N ALA A 180 12.86 6.51 -24.50
CA ALA A 180 14.18 5.89 -24.65
C ALA A 180 14.59 5.10 -23.39
N GLU A 181 14.29 5.60 -22.19
CA GLU A 181 14.53 4.84 -20.94
C GLU A 181 13.66 3.58 -20.88
N TYR A 182 12.40 3.67 -21.30
CA TYR A 182 11.52 2.51 -21.38
C TYR A 182 12.08 1.44 -22.33
N GLU A 183 12.47 1.81 -23.55
CA GLU A 183 13.04 0.88 -24.54
C GLU A 183 14.28 0.17 -23.99
N LYS A 184 15.20 0.93 -23.42
CA LYS A 184 16.42 0.39 -22.81
C LYS A 184 16.11 -0.64 -21.71
N TYR A 185 15.21 -0.34 -20.78
CA TYR A 185 14.87 -1.28 -19.71
C TYR A 185 14.04 -2.46 -20.19
N SER A 186 13.23 -2.28 -21.24
CA SER A 186 12.50 -3.37 -21.89
C SER A 186 13.44 -4.38 -22.56
N GLU A 187 14.49 -3.89 -23.24
CA GLU A 187 15.53 -4.71 -23.82
C GLU A 187 16.34 -5.49 -22.75
N MET A 188 16.71 -4.82 -21.65
CA MET A 188 17.39 -5.46 -20.51
C MET A 188 16.55 -6.59 -19.92
N ALA A 189 15.24 -6.36 -19.73
CA ALA A 189 14.31 -7.37 -19.23
C ALA A 189 14.15 -8.55 -20.20
N ALA A 190 14.11 -8.31 -21.50
CA ALA A 190 14.06 -9.35 -22.53
C ALA A 190 15.33 -10.22 -22.54
N ASN A 191 16.48 -9.65 -22.16
CA ASN A 191 17.75 -10.35 -22.06
C ASN A 191 17.98 -11.07 -20.72
N GLY A 192 16.98 -11.07 -19.82
CA GLY A 192 17.05 -11.73 -18.50
C GLY A 192 17.88 -10.97 -17.47
N GLU A 193 18.23 -9.71 -17.73
CA GLU A 193 18.89 -8.86 -16.77
C GLU A 193 17.88 -8.35 -15.71
N PRO A 194 18.26 -8.27 -14.42
CA PRO A 194 17.34 -7.85 -13.37
C PRO A 194 16.95 -6.37 -13.56
N SER A 195 15.75 -6.15 -14.06
CA SER A 195 15.14 -4.83 -14.17
C SER A 195 14.25 -4.56 -12.95
N SER A 196 14.84 -4.12 -11.86
CA SER A 196 14.10 -3.71 -10.66
C SER A 196 13.54 -2.29 -10.75
N ASN A 197 13.69 -1.62 -11.89
CA ASN A 197 13.37 -0.21 -12.00
C ASN A 197 12.00 0.00 -12.66
N TYR A 198 11.21 0.93 -12.09
CA TYR A 198 9.94 1.41 -12.63
C TYR A 198 9.99 1.78 -14.12
N PHE A 199 11.13 2.29 -14.61
CA PHE A 199 11.29 2.71 -16.00
C PHE A 199 11.11 1.61 -17.05
N GLY A 200 11.20 0.34 -16.68
CA GLY A 200 10.87 -0.78 -17.56
C GLY A 200 9.37 -0.99 -17.78
N GLN A 201 8.52 -0.26 -17.07
CA GLN A 201 7.07 -0.36 -17.18
C GLN A 201 6.52 0.76 -18.06
N LYS A 202 5.88 0.38 -19.16
CA LYS A 202 5.19 1.30 -20.05
C LYS A 202 3.88 1.78 -19.39
N PRO A 203 3.54 3.06 -19.40
CA PRO A 203 2.19 3.51 -19.07
C PRO A 203 1.19 2.98 -20.10
N ASP A 204 -0.06 2.85 -19.68
CA ASP A 204 -1.15 2.38 -20.55
C ASP A 204 -1.61 3.42 -21.54
#